data_5d4d8a314f816ceed4e50541777b0553
#
_entry.id   5d4d8a314f816ceed4e50541777b0553
#
_cell.length_a   1.000
_cell.length_b   1.000
_cell.length_c   1.000
_cell.angle_alpha   90.00
_cell.angle_beta   90.00
_cell.angle_gamma   90.00
#
_symmetry.space_group_name_H-M   'P 1'
#
loop_
_entity.id
_entity.type
_entity.pdbx_description
1 polymer ?
#
loop_
_entity_poly.entity_id
_entity_poly.type
_entity_poly.pdbx_seq_one_letter_code
_entity_poly.pdbx_strand_id
1 'polypeptide(L)'
;MSQTMTLHLVILGRVQGVGYRDAMRREALRHAVAGWVRNRPDGAVEAVVHGEPAAVEAIVLWAHRGPPLARVDRMESESAGGAYAGFEIRY
;
A
#
# COMPACT_ATOMS: atom_id res chain seq x y z
N MET A 1 21.46 -11.25 -7.98
CA MET A 1 20.61 -11.72 -6.88
C MET A 1 19.59 -10.62 -6.58
N SER A 2 18.31 -10.93 -6.68
CA SER A 2 17.30 -9.94 -6.37
C SER A 2 17.09 -9.89 -4.87
N GLN A 3 17.02 -8.68 -4.34
CA GLN A 3 16.61 -8.43 -2.97
C GLN A 3 15.15 -8.06 -2.95
N THR A 4 14.48 -8.35 -1.87
CA THR A 4 13.11 -7.90 -1.66
C THR A 4 13.04 -6.98 -0.47
N MET A 5 12.05 -6.11 -0.50
CA MET A 5 11.73 -5.19 0.58
C MET A 5 10.27 -5.42 0.97
N THR A 6 9.98 -5.39 2.25
CA THR A 6 8.62 -5.49 2.74
C THR A 6 8.37 -4.37 3.73
N LEU A 7 7.34 -3.59 3.51
CA LEU A 7 6.96 -2.49 4.39
C LEU A 7 5.50 -2.65 4.82
N HIS A 8 5.25 -2.30 6.06
CA HIS A 8 3.91 -2.14 6.61
C HIS A 8 3.59 -0.65 6.61
N LEU A 9 2.46 -0.28 6.03
CA LEU A 9 2.05 1.11 5.86
C LEU A 9 0.74 1.37 6.60
N VAL A 10 0.66 2.52 7.26
CA VAL A 10 -0.59 3.05 7.80
C VAL A 10 -0.80 4.44 7.21
N ILE A 11 -1.87 4.61 6.47
CA ILE A 11 -2.16 5.84 5.72
C ILE A 11 -3.34 6.54 6.38
N LEU A 12 -3.14 7.79 6.80
CA LEU A 12 -4.12 8.56 7.54
C LEU A 12 -4.55 9.78 6.70
N GLY A 13 -5.81 10.16 6.85
CA GLY A 13 -6.40 11.28 6.14
C GLY A 13 -7.76 10.90 5.57
N ARG A 14 -8.12 11.54 4.47
CA ARG A 14 -9.33 11.15 3.75
C ARG A 14 -8.98 10.05 2.76
N VAL A 15 -8.97 8.82 3.25
CA VAL A 15 -8.48 7.66 2.49
C VAL A 15 -9.48 6.52 2.37
N GLN A 16 -10.61 6.59 3.10
CA GLN A 16 -11.70 5.62 2.97
C GLN A 16 -12.85 6.24 2.18
N GLY A 17 -13.56 5.42 1.41
CA GLY A 17 -14.68 5.87 0.60
C GLY A 17 -14.27 6.65 -0.64
N VAL A 18 -13.02 6.58 -1.04
CA VAL A 18 -12.46 7.31 -2.19
C VAL A 18 -11.81 6.40 -3.23
N GLY A 19 -11.99 5.08 -3.08
CA GLY A 19 -11.42 4.11 -4.01
C GLY A 19 -9.95 3.81 -3.78
N TYR A 20 -9.44 4.06 -2.58
CA TYR A 20 -8.02 3.94 -2.27
C TYR A 20 -7.51 2.50 -2.42
N ARG A 21 -8.25 1.52 -1.87
CA ARG A 21 -7.83 0.11 -1.91
C ARG A 21 -7.76 -0.42 -3.34
N ASP A 22 -8.78 -0.14 -4.15
CA ASP A 22 -8.80 -0.57 -5.55
C ASP A 22 -7.67 0.06 -6.34
N ALA A 23 -7.43 1.35 -6.13
CA ALA A 23 -6.39 2.08 -6.81
C ALA A 23 -5.00 1.54 -6.42
N MET A 24 -4.78 1.26 -5.13
CA MET A 24 -3.51 0.69 -4.68
C MET A 24 -3.28 -0.69 -5.28
N ARG A 25 -4.32 -1.52 -5.33
CA ARG A 25 -4.20 -2.84 -5.93
C ARG A 25 -3.78 -2.74 -7.41
N ARG A 26 -4.39 -1.84 -8.17
CA ARG A 26 -4.01 -1.64 -9.57
C ARG A 26 -2.55 -1.21 -9.71
N GLU A 27 -2.10 -0.29 -8.86
CA GLU A 27 -0.72 0.15 -8.88
C GLU A 27 0.24 -0.96 -8.46
N ALA A 28 -0.13 -1.74 -7.46
CA ALA A 28 0.69 -2.86 -7.02
C ALA A 28 0.86 -3.90 -8.14
N LEU A 29 -0.22 -4.21 -8.86
CA LEU A 29 -0.15 -5.15 -9.97
C LEU A 29 0.72 -4.61 -11.10
N ARG A 30 0.66 -3.31 -11.38
CA ARG A 30 1.51 -2.68 -12.40
C ARG A 30 3.00 -2.82 -12.09
N HIS A 31 3.35 -2.74 -10.83
CA HIS A 31 4.75 -2.76 -10.39
C HIS A 31 5.20 -4.12 -9.89
N ALA A 32 4.37 -5.16 -10.03
CA ALA A 32 4.66 -6.50 -9.52
C ALA A 32 4.95 -6.50 -8.01
N VAL A 33 4.19 -5.69 -7.26
CA VAL A 33 4.26 -5.63 -5.80
C VAL A 33 3.19 -6.55 -5.24
N ALA A 34 3.57 -7.41 -4.31
CA ALA A 34 2.67 -8.31 -3.59
C ALA A 34 2.29 -7.71 -2.24
N GLY A 35 1.29 -8.29 -1.60
CA GLY A 35 0.85 -7.87 -0.27
C GLY A 35 -0.65 -7.76 -0.15
N TRP A 36 -1.11 -6.78 0.65
CA TRP A 36 -2.53 -6.59 0.87
C TRP A 36 -2.82 -5.17 1.33
N VAL A 37 -4.09 -4.78 1.25
CA VAL A 37 -4.58 -3.48 1.72
C VAL A 37 -5.96 -3.66 2.33
N ARG A 38 -6.23 -2.94 3.43
CA ARG A 38 -7.54 -2.96 4.09
C ARG A 38 -7.86 -1.60 4.71
N ASN A 39 -9.16 -1.35 4.91
CA ASN A 39 -9.62 -0.24 5.74
C ASN A 39 -9.60 -0.67 7.20
N ARG A 40 -9.16 0.21 8.07
CA ARG A 40 -9.21 0.00 9.52
C ARG A 40 -10.45 0.67 10.10
N PRO A 41 -10.95 0.17 11.25
CA PRO A 41 -12.08 0.82 11.92
C PRO A 41 -11.81 2.27 12.34
N ASP A 42 -10.54 2.63 12.55
CA ASP A 42 -10.17 3.99 12.96
C ASP A 42 -10.12 5.00 11.81
N GLY A 43 -10.46 4.57 10.59
CA GLY A 43 -10.46 5.45 9.42
C GLY A 43 -9.20 5.40 8.58
N ALA A 44 -8.15 4.75 9.06
CA ALA A 44 -6.91 4.61 8.30
C ALA A 44 -7.02 3.49 7.26
N VAL A 45 -6.13 3.55 6.26
CA VAL A 45 -5.87 2.43 5.35
C VAL A 45 -4.56 1.79 5.80
N GLU A 46 -4.57 0.48 5.91
CA GLU A 46 -3.40 -0.29 6.30
C GLU A 46 -3.00 -1.20 5.14
N ALA A 47 -1.70 -1.30 4.88
CA ALA A 47 -1.23 -2.12 3.77
C ALA A 47 0.12 -2.77 4.11
N VAL A 48 0.38 -3.90 3.48
CA VAL A 48 1.72 -4.48 3.39
C VAL A 48 2.09 -4.52 1.93
N VAL A 49 3.28 -4.05 1.60
CA VAL A 49 3.80 -4.02 0.23
C VAL A 49 5.14 -4.74 0.20
N HIS A 50 5.29 -5.66 -0.75
CA HIS A 50 6.42 -6.58 -0.84
C HIS A 50 6.86 -6.73 -2.29
N GLY A 51 8.14 -6.58 -2.56
CA GLY A 51 8.68 -6.73 -3.89
C GLY A 51 10.10 -6.22 -4.00
N GLU A 52 10.55 -6.00 -5.21
CA GLU A 52 11.84 -5.37 -5.42
C GLU A 52 11.83 -3.96 -4.84
N PRO A 53 12.96 -3.50 -4.25
CA PRO A 53 12.98 -2.20 -3.57
C PRO A 53 12.48 -1.03 -4.43
N ALA A 54 12.87 -0.97 -5.71
CA ALA A 54 12.43 0.11 -6.58
C ALA A 54 10.92 0.09 -6.80
N ALA A 55 10.32 -1.11 -6.91
CA ALA A 55 8.88 -1.27 -7.09
C ALA A 55 8.12 -0.87 -5.82
N VAL A 56 8.62 -1.29 -4.65
CA VAL A 56 8.01 -0.92 -3.37
C VAL A 56 8.10 0.59 -3.18
N GLU A 57 9.23 1.21 -3.50
CA GLU A 57 9.38 2.66 -3.41
C GLU A 57 8.39 3.39 -4.31
N ALA A 58 8.14 2.88 -5.52
CA ALA A 58 7.16 3.46 -6.42
C ALA A 58 5.75 3.43 -5.83
N ILE A 59 5.38 2.32 -5.17
CA ILE A 59 4.09 2.21 -4.50
C ILE A 59 4.01 3.17 -3.31
N VAL A 60 5.07 3.30 -2.54
CA VAL A 60 5.10 4.24 -1.40
C VAL A 60 4.91 5.68 -1.88
N LEU A 61 5.59 6.06 -2.95
CA LEU A 61 5.39 7.39 -3.55
C LEU A 61 3.96 7.62 -4.00
N TRP A 62 3.38 6.63 -4.67
CA TRP A 62 1.97 6.71 -5.08
C TRP A 62 1.05 6.81 -3.86
N ALA A 63 1.34 6.05 -2.81
CA ALA A 63 0.51 5.99 -1.61
C ALA A 63 0.41 7.33 -0.89
N HIS A 64 1.47 8.15 -0.94
CA HIS A 64 1.44 9.51 -0.38
C HIS A 64 0.44 10.41 -1.08
N ARG A 65 0.12 10.14 -2.34
CA ARG A 65 -0.84 10.92 -3.11
C ARG A 65 -2.22 10.25 -3.11
N GLY A 66 -2.25 8.95 -3.38
CA GLY A 66 -3.49 8.19 -3.52
C GLY A 66 -4.27 8.54 -4.78
N PRO A 67 -5.51 8.05 -4.88
CA PRO A 67 -6.39 8.38 -6.00
C PRO A 67 -6.88 9.83 -5.92
N PRO A 68 -7.51 10.35 -6.99
CA PRO A 68 -7.83 11.79 -7.09
C PRO A 68 -8.65 12.38 -5.95
N LEU A 69 -9.55 11.59 -5.34
CA LEU A 69 -10.40 12.08 -4.26
C LEU A 69 -9.79 11.91 -2.88
N ALA A 70 -8.62 11.27 -2.79
CA ALA A 70 -7.96 11.04 -1.52
C ALA A 70 -7.18 12.28 -1.07
N ARG A 71 -7.05 12.41 0.25
CA ARG A 71 -6.13 13.37 0.85
C ARG A 71 -5.34 12.61 1.91
N VAL A 72 -4.05 12.47 1.69
CA VAL A 72 -3.16 11.80 2.64
C VAL A 72 -2.55 12.86 3.54
N ASP A 73 -2.89 12.80 4.83
CA ASP A 73 -2.37 13.75 5.80
C ASP A 73 -1.05 13.25 6.39
N ARG A 74 -0.92 11.93 6.55
CA ARG A 74 0.25 11.33 7.18
C ARG A 74 0.33 9.86 6.78
N MET A 75 1.55 9.36 6.62
CA MET A 75 1.78 7.94 6.40
C MET A 75 2.90 7.47 7.33
N GLU A 76 2.66 6.36 8.00
CA GLU A 76 3.66 5.67 8.81
C GLU A 76 4.10 4.43 8.07
N SER A 77 5.40 4.16 8.11
CA SER A 77 5.93 2.95 7.48
C SER A 77 6.99 2.34 8.37
N GLU A 78 7.05 1.00 8.35
CA GLU A 78 8.08 0.27 9.06
C GLU A 78 8.38 -1.03 8.32
N SER A 79 9.57 -1.57 8.56
CA SER A 79 9.95 -2.85 7.99
C SER A 79 9.04 -3.95 8.50
N ALA A 80 8.70 -4.90 7.63
CA ALA A 80 7.86 -6.03 7.98
C ALA A 80 8.43 -7.29 7.34
N GLY A 81 7.97 -8.42 7.81
CA GLY A 81 8.36 -9.72 7.27
C GLY A 81 7.18 -10.44 6.64
N GLY A 82 7.41 -11.70 6.26
CA GLY A 82 6.41 -12.55 5.68
C GLY A 82 6.66 -12.85 4.23
N ALA A 83 5.86 -13.77 3.70
CA ALA A 83 5.90 -14.15 2.29
C ALA A 83 4.56 -13.80 1.66
N TYR A 84 4.61 -13.18 0.50
CA TYR A 84 3.41 -12.69 -0.17
C TYR A 84 3.45 -13.08 -1.65
N ALA A 85 2.29 -13.44 -2.19
CA ALA A 85 2.11 -13.73 -3.60
C ALA A 85 0.81 -13.08 -4.04
N GLY A 86 0.88 -12.19 -5.04
CA GLY A 86 -0.28 -11.41 -5.46
C GLY A 86 -0.60 -10.29 -4.49
N PHE A 87 -1.59 -9.48 -4.83
CA PHE A 87 -2.02 -8.35 -4.01
C PHE A 87 -3.51 -8.45 -3.75
N GLU A 88 -3.88 -8.49 -2.47
CA GLU A 88 -5.26 -8.70 -2.02
C GLU A 88 -5.86 -7.45 -1.42
N ILE A 89 -7.17 -7.26 -1.66
CA ILE A 89 -7.97 -6.33 -0.85
C ILE A 89 -8.61 -7.15 0.26
N ARG A 90 -8.39 -6.73 1.48
CA ARG A 90 -8.98 -7.35 2.68
C ARG A 90 -10.06 -6.45 3.26
N TYR A 91 -11.01 -7.08 3.91
CA TYR A 91 -12.16 -6.38 4.51
C TYR A 91 -12.25 -6.53 6.01
#